data_9073c68f1390f85b91df1633bb70a1a5
#
_entry.id   9073c68f1390f85b91df1633bb70a1a5
#
_cell.length_a   1.000
_cell.length_b   1.000
_cell.length_c   1.000
_cell.angle_alpha   90.00
_cell.angle_beta   90.00
_cell.angle_gamma   90.00
#
_symmetry.space_group_name_H-M   'P 1'
#
loop_
_entity.id
_entity.type
_entity.pdbx_description
1 polymer ?
#
loop_
_entity_poly.entity_id
_entity_poly.type
_entity_poly.pdbx_seq_one_letter_code
_entity_poly.pdbx_strand_id
1 'polypeptide(L)'
;MTHNVTTSPGLTHRLRPLLLAAVFLSPLLFFALFYFYPLAAILRLGLWPEGRLDTAALGELFRSAYFPRVLWFTVWQAVVSTLLTLALALPGAYVLARFRFRGQTLVRAVATLPFVLPTVVVAAAFVALVGPTGVLNVWLMRLLALDAPPIRLSQTVWIILLAHVFYNYSVALRLLSAYWQNLPPSLSQAAQMLGASPARAFLTVTLPLLRPALLAAAALVFTFTFTSFGVIVVLGGPRFATLEVEIYRQAVNLFNLPVAAALSLIFML
;
A
#
# COMPACT_ATOMS: atom_id res chain seq x y z
N MET A 1 26.12 -46.35 53.62
CA MET A 1 26.65 -46.32 52.24
C MET A 1 25.59 -45.69 51.35
N THR A 2 25.67 -44.40 51.10
CA THR A 2 24.73 -43.63 50.25
C THR A 2 25.39 -43.48 48.88
N HIS A 3 24.90 -44.18 47.87
CA HIS A 3 25.34 -44.03 46.50
C HIS A 3 24.84 -42.70 45.93
N ASN A 4 25.75 -41.74 45.74
CA ASN A 4 25.51 -40.55 44.95
C ASN A 4 25.51 -40.94 43.45
N VAL A 5 24.32 -41.04 42.85
CA VAL A 5 24.17 -41.18 41.41
C VAL A 5 24.34 -39.76 40.81
N THR A 6 25.54 -39.48 40.33
CA THR A 6 25.79 -38.28 39.50
C THR A 6 25.17 -38.54 38.12
N THR A 7 23.95 -38.06 37.91
CA THR A 7 23.33 -38.02 36.56
C THR A 7 24.08 -37.00 35.72
N SER A 8 24.86 -37.47 34.74
CA SER A 8 25.47 -36.61 33.71
C SER A 8 24.36 -35.85 32.98
N PRO A 9 24.51 -34.55 32.75
CA PRO A 9 23.52 -33.77 32.03
C PRO A 9 23.39 -34.34 30.61
N GLY A 10 22.18 -34.87 30.30
CA GLY A 10 21.92 -35.57 29.06
C GLY A 10 22.27 -34.70 27.84
N LEU A 11 22.64 -35.32 26.74
CA LEU A 11 22.96 -34.68 25.44
C LEU A 11 21.93 -33.59 25.03
N THR A 12 20.66 -33.78 25.39
CA THR A 12 19.58 -32.83 25.14
C THR A 12 19.79 -31.46 25.83
N HIS A 13 20.42 -31.44 27.02
CA HIS A 13 20.67 -30.20 27.75
C HIS A 13 21.80 -29.38 27.09
N ARG A 14 22.77 -30.02 26.47
CA ARG A 14 23.86 -29.34 25.73
C ARG A 14 23.45 -28.92 24.33
N LEU A 15 22.52 -29.62 23.68
CA LEU A 15 22.02 -29.30 22.34
C LEU A 15 20.96 -28.20 22.36
N ARG A 16 20.23 -28.01 23.45
CA ARG A 16 19.18 -27.02 23.59
C ARG A 16 19.63 -25.57 23.29
N PRO A 17 20.74 -25.04 23.82
CA PRO A 17 21.20 -23.70 23.51
C PRO A 17 21.65 -23.56 22.04
N LEU A 18 22.21 -24.61 21.44
CA LEU A 18 22.59 -24.62 20.02
C LEU A 18 21.37 -24.63 19.12
N LEU A 19 20.35 -25.42 19.44
CA LEU A 19 19.07 -25.42 18.70
C LEU A 19 18.36 -24.09 18.83
N LEU A 20 18.32 -23.49 20.02
CA LEU A 20 17.75 -22.15 20.21
C LEU A 20 18.53 -21.10 19.40
N ALA A 21 19.86 -21.13 19.47
CA ALA A 21 20.70 -20.23 18.68
C ALA A 21 20.45 -20.41 17.16
N ALA A 22 20.34 -21.65 16.67
CA ALA A 22 20.04 -21.91 15.26
C ALA A 22 18.66 -21.38 14.84
N VAL A 23 17.63 -21.55 15.70
CA VAL A 23 16.27 -21.03 15.44
C VAL A 23 16.27 -19.51 15.40
N PHE A 24 16.99 -18.81 16.29
CA PHE A 24 17.05 -17.36 16.29
C PHE A 24 17.98 -16.79 15.21
N LEU A 25 19.06 -17.49 14.86
CA LEU A 25 19.99 -17.05 13.82
C LEU A 25 19.46 -17.32 12.41
N SER A 26 18.62 -18.34 12.20
CA SER A 26 18.14 -18.69 10.86
C SER A 26 17.36 -17.55 10.16
N PRO A 27 16.43 -16.81 10.80
CA PRO A 27 15.80 -15.66 10.18
C PRO A 27 16.77 -14.52 9.89
N LEU A 28 17.72 -14.27 10.80
CA LEU A 28 18.73 -13.23 10.62
C LEU A 28 19.67 -13.55 9.44
N LEU A 29 20.11 -14.81 9.35
CA LEU A 29 20.91 -15.28 8.23
C LEU A 29 20.15 -15.22 6.91
N PHE A 30 18.87 -15.59 6.92
CA PHE A 30 18.00 -15.48 5.77
C PHE A 30 17.90 -14.02 5.29
N PHE A 31 17.62 -13.07 6.18
CA PHE A 31 17.58 -11.66 5.82
C PHE A 31 18.94 -11.12 5.38
N ALA A 32 20.02 -11.52 6.05
CA ALA A 32 21.38 -11.12 5.66
C ALA A 32 21.70 -11.57 4.23
N LEU A 33 21.37 -12.83 3.89
CA LEU A 33 21.74 -13.42 2.59
C LEU A 33 20.80 -13.01 1.45
N PHE A 34 19.47 -12.99 1.71
CA PHE A 34 18.48 -12.79 0.66
C PHE A 34 17.94 -11.37 0.54
N TYR A 35 18.17 -10.52 1.53
CA TYR A 35 17.75 -9.13 1.52
C TYR A 35 18.94 -8.16 1.54
N PHE A 36 19.77 -8.19 2.59
CA PHE A 36 20.84 -7.21 2.76
C PHE A 36 21.99 -7.41 1.78
N TYR A 37 22.38 -8.64 1.48
CA TYR A 37 23.46 -8.90 0.54
C TYR A 37 23.12 -8.45 -0.91
N PRO A 38 21.98 -8.81 -1.53
CA PRO A 38 21.60 -8.30 -2.84
C PRO A 38 21.46 -6.79 -2.87
N LEU A 39 20.88 -6.20 -1.82
CA LEU A 39 20.73 -4.74 -1.70
C LEU A 39 22.10 -4.06 -1.67
N ALA A 40 23.01 -4.54 -0.83
CA ALA A 40 24.37 -4.01 -0.75
C ALA A 40 25.14 -4.19 -2.08
N ALA A 41 24.95 -5.31 -2.77
CA ALA A 41 25.55 -5.57 -4.08
C ALA A 41 25.07 -4.56 -5.13
N ILE A 42 23.76 -4.29 -5.20
CA ILE A 42 23.16 -3.32 -6.13
C ILE A 42 23.66 -1.90 -5.80
N LEU A 43 23.65 -1.51 -4.53
CA LEU A 43 24.15 -0.20 -4.10
C LEU A 43 25.64 -0.04 -4.41
N ARG A 44 26.43 -1.10 -4.19
CA ARG A 44 27.85 -1.09 -4.53
C ARG A 44 28.07 -0.92 -6.04
N LEU A 45 27.36 -1.67 -6.87
CA LEU A 45 27.46 -1.56 -8.33
C LEU A 45 27.05 -0.17 -8.84
N GLY A 46 26.04 0.44 -8.23
CA GLY A 46 25.55 1.75 -8.64
C GLY A 46 26.35 2.93 -8.11
N LEU A 47 26.87 2.86 -6.87
CA LEU A 47 27.51 3.98 -6.20
C LEU A 47 29.06 3.88 -6.13
N TRP A 48 29.62 2.68 -6.31
CA TRP A 48 31.06 2.42 -6.29
C TRP A 48 31.54 1.73 -7.59
N PRO A 49 31.22 2.25 -8.78
CA PRO A 49 31.80 1.74 -10.00
C PRO A 49 33.33 1.89 -9.91
N GLU A 50 34.05 0.82 -10.23
CA GLU A 50 35.53 0.80 -10.21
C GLU A 50 36.21 1.11 -8.86
N GLY A 51 35.48 0.92 -7.74
CA GLY A 51 36.03 1.11 -6.39
C GLY A 51 36.13 2.57 -5.91
N ARG A 52 35.56 3.52 -6.65
CA ARG A 52 35.43 4.94 -6.27
C ARG A 52 33.98 5.31 -6.07
N LEU A 53 33.69 6.11 -5.02
CA LEU A 53 32.35 6.61 -4.78
C LEU A 53 31.95 7.58 -5.89
N ASP A 54 30.98 7.21 -6.69
CA ASP A 54 30.41 8.07 -7.73
C ASP A 54 29.17 8.81 -7.20
N THR A 55 29.35 10.08 -6.91
CA THR A 55 28.26 10.98 -6.49
C THR A 55 27.65 11.75 -7.68
N ALA A 56 28.14 11.55 -8.90
CA ALA A 56 27.63 12.24 -10.08
C ALA A 56 26.17 11.92 -10.33
N ALA A 57 25.77 10.65 -10.11
CA ALA A 57 24.37 10.22 -10.21
C ALA A 57 23.46 10.96 -9.22
N LEU A 58 23.90 11.17 -7.98
CA LEU A 58 23.16 11.99 -7.01
C LEU A 58 23.07 13.44 -7.46
N GLY A 59 24.18 13.99 -7.99
CA GLY A 59 24.19 15.35 -8.56
C GLY A 59 23.23 15.52 -9.74
N GLU A 60 23.10 14.52 -10.59
CA GLU A 60 22.14 14.50 -11.72
C GLU A 60 20.70 14.54 -11.22
N LEU A 61 20.38 13.79 -10.17
CA LEU A 61 19.02 13.79 -9.57
C LEU A 61 18.59 15.18 -9.11
N PHE A 62 19.51 15.93 -8.49
CA PHE A 62 19.19 17.27 -7.98
C PHE A 62 19.26 18.37 -9.06
N ARG A 63 20.00 18.17 -10.14
CA ARG A 63 20.08 19.12 -11.27
C ARG A 63 18.90 19.00 -12.22
N SER A 64 18.34 17.81 -12.38
CA SER A 64 17.20 17.55 -13.25
C SER A 64 15.88 17.95 -12.59
N ALA A 65 15.06 18.74 -13.26
CA ALA A 65 13.69 19.03 -12.81
C ALA A 65 12.74 17.82 -12.92
N TYR A 66 13.18 16.74 -13.54
CA TYR A 66 12.37 15.55 -13.74
C TYR A 66 12.18 14.74 -12.45
N PHE A 67 13.26 14.42 -11.74
CA PHE A 67 13.20 13.59 -10.53
C PHE A 67 12.40 14.22 -9.37
N PRO A 68 12.53 15.52 -9.06
CA PRO A 68 11.64 16.18 -8.10
C PRO A 68 10.16 16.09 -8.47
N ARG A 69 9.81 16.11 -9.76
CA ARG A 69 8.41 15.92 -10.21
C ARG A 69 7.93 14.49 -9.97
N VAL A 70 8.80 13.49 -10.22
CA VAL A 70 8.49 12.08 -9.92
C VAL A 70 8.26 11.89 -8.43
N LEU A 71 9.13 12.44 -7.58
CA LEU A 71 8.97 12.41 -6.13
C LEU A 71 7.67 13.09 -5.68
N TRP A 72 7.43 14.29 -6.19
CA TRP A 72 6.20 15.04 -5.92
C TRP A 72 4.95 14.24 -6.31
N PHE A 73 4.95 13.66 -7.51
CA PHE A 73 3.84 12.85 -7.98
C PHE A 73 3.64 11.61 -7.11
N THR A 74 4.72 10.95 -6.68
CA THR A 74 4.69 9.78 -5.78
C THR A 74 3.97 10.12 -4.47
N VAL A 75 4.37 11.22 -3.81
CA VAL A 75 3.78 11.66 -2.55
C VAL A 75 2.34 12.14 -2.76
N TRP A 76 2.13 13.03 -3.73
CA TRP A 76 0.84 13.64 -3.99
C TRP A 76 -0.25 12.61 -4.29
N GLN A 77 0.02 11.67 -5.21
CA GLN A 77 -0.95 10.64 -5.57
C GLN A 77 -1.24 9.69 -4.38
N ALA A 78 -0.24 9.38 -3.55
CA ALA A 78 -0.43 8.56 -2.36
C ALA A 78 -1.31 9.27 -1.32
N VAL A 79 -1.08 10.56 -1.07
CA VAL A 79 -1.90 11.37 -0.16
C VAL A 79 -3.34 11.46 -0.67
N VAL A 80 -3.54 11.83 -1.94
CA VAL A 80 -4.90 11.97 -2.51
C VAL A 80 -5.63 10.63 -2.53
N SER A 81 -4.97 9.54 -2.94
CA SER A 81 -5.55 8.19 -2.91
C SER A 81 -5.97 7.79 -1.49
N THR A 82 -5.14 8.10 -0.49
CA THR A 82 -5.43 7.82 0.92
C THR A 82 -6.67 8.60 1.39
N LEU A 83 -6.73 9.89 1.14
CA LEU A 83 -7.86 10.73 1.53
C LEU A 83 -9.17 10.27 0.88
N LEU A 84 -9.14 9.98 -0.43
CA LEU A 84 -10.29 9.47 -1.17
C LEU A 84 -10.74 8.11 -0.63
N THR A 85 -9.78 7.21 -0.38
CA THR A 85 -10.08 5.86 0.18
C THR A 85 -10.74 5.98 1.54
N LEU A 86 -10.21 6.80 2.45
CA LEU A 86 -10.78 7.00 3.77
C LEU A 86 -12.16 7.66 3.71
N ALA A 87 -12.32 8.68 2.87
CA ALA A 87 -13.59 9.37 2.68
C ALA A 87 -14.69 8.41 2.22
N LEU A 88 -14.37 7.51 1.27
CA LEU A 88 -15.31 6.50 0.78
C LEU A 88 -15.51 5.32 1.75
N ALA A 89 -14.47 4.96 2.51
CA ALA A 89 -14.57 3.86 3.47
C ALA A 89 -15.35 4.22 4.74
N LEU A 90 -15.34 5.49 5.16
CA LEU A 90 -16.02 5.95 6.37
C LEU A 90 -17.53 5.64 6.38
N PRO A 91 -18.32 5.99 5.34
CA PRO A 91 -19.75 5.64 5.29
C PRO A 91 -19.99 4.13 5.32
N GLY A 92 -19.19 3.36 4.55
CA GLY A 92 -19.27 1.90 4.55
C GLY A 92 -18.94 1.30 5.92
N ALA A 93 -17.90 1.82 6.58
CA ALA A 93 -17.51 1.40 7.91
C ALA A 93 -18.59 1.71 8.95
N TYR A 94 -19.25 2.88 8.84
CA TYR A 94 -20.40 3.23 9.69
C TYR A 94 -21.54 2.22 9.56
N VAL A 95 -21.95 1.92 8.32
CA VAL A 95 -23.02 0.95 8.05
C VAL A 95 -22.66 -0.44 8.62
N LEU A 96 -21.43 -0.92 8.36
CA LEU A 96 -20.99 -2.22 8.85
C LEU A 96 -20.81 -2.29 10.37
N ALA A 97 -20.54 -1.14 11.02
CA ALA A 97 -20.33 -1.07 12.46
C ALA A 97 -21.65 -0.94 13.24
N ARG A 98 -22.63 -0.22 12.71
CA ARG A 98 -23.84 0.17 13.45
C ARG A 98 -25.09 -0.61 13.07
N PHE A 99 -25.12 -1.18 11.87
CA PHE A 99 -26.30 -1.88 11.39
C PHE A 99 -26.02 -3.38 11.22
N ARG A 100 -27.02 -4.19 11.54
CA ARG A 100 -27.03 -5.62 11.25
C ARG A 100 -28.10 -5.86 10.18
N PHE A 101 -27.70 -6.41 9.04
CA PHE A 101 -28.60 -6.69 7.92
C PHE A 101 -28.25 -8.03 7.25
N ARG A 102 -29.24 -8.61 6.55
CA ARG A 102 -29.04 -9.84 5.77
C ARG A 102 -28.02 -9.57 4.66
N GLY A 103 -27.04 -10.46 4.52
CA GLY A 103 -25.97 -10.32 3.52
C GLY A 103 -24.76 -9.50 4.00
N GLN A 104 -24.71 -9.01 5.24
CA GLN A 104 -23.54 -8.26 5.76
C GLN A 104 -22.23 -9.04 5.62
N THR A 105 -22.25 -10.35 5.85
CA THR A 105 -21.07 -11.22 5.67
C THR A 105 -20.64 -11.27 4.21
N LEU A 106 -21.59 -11.34 3.28
CA LEU A 106 -21.31 -11.32 1.84
C LEU A 106 -20.70 -9.98 1.43
N VAL A 107 -21.27 -8.85 1.89
CA VAL A 107 -20.69 -7.50 1.63
C VAL A 107 -19.25 -7.40 2.14
N ARG A 108 -18.96 -7.91 3.35
CA ARG A 108 -17.59 -7.96 3.89
C ARG A 108 -16.67 -8.82 3.04
N ALA A 109 -17.13 -10.01 2.63
CA ALA A 109 -16.35 -10.92 1.79
C ALA A 109 -16.04 -10.28 0.43
N VAL A 110 -17.05 -9.75 -0.27
CA VAL A 110 -16.88 -9.08 -1.57
C VAL A 110 -15.97 -7.86 -1.46
N ALA A 111 -16.14 -7.04 -0.41
CA ALA A 111 -15.30 -5.88 -0.18
C ALA A 111 -13.82 -6.25 0.08
N THR A 112 -13.52 -7.49 0.47
CA THR A 112 -12.15 -7.95 0.72
C THR A 112 -11.46 -8.46 -0.57
N LEU A 113 -12.23 -8.89 -1.57
CA LEU A 113 -11.71 -9.49 -2.81
C LEU A 113 -10.66 -8.62 -3.52
N PRO A 114 -10.84 -7.30 -3.69
CA PRO A 114 -9.87 -6.47 -4.40
C PRO A 114 -8.47 -6.55 -3.84
N PHE A 115 -8.33 -6.63 -2.52
CA PHE A 115 -7.03 -6.67 -1.85
C PHE A 115 -6.27 -8.00 -2.03
N VAL A 116 -6.98 -9.08 -2.33
CA VAL A 116 -6.39 -10.41 -2.54
C VAL A 116 -5.86 -10.57 -3.96
N LEU A 117 -6.40 -9.79 -4.90
CA LEU A 117 -6.02 -9.88 -6.31
C LEU A 117 -4.63 -9.25 -6.55
N PRO A 118 -3.78 -9.83 -7.41
CA PRO A 118 -2.54 -9.18 -7.83
C PRO A 118 -2.81 -7.81 -8.47
N THR A 119 -2.01 -6.80 -8.11
CA THR A 119 -2.20 -5.41 -8.56
C THR A 119 -2.22 -5.27 -10.08
N VAL A 120 -1.38 -6.04 -10.78
CA VAL A 120 -1.32 -6.05 -12.25
C VAL A 120 -2.63 -6.58 -12.85
N VAL A 121 -3.25 -7.60 -12.22
CA VAL A 121 -4.54 -8.16 -12.67
C VAL A 121 -5.65 -7.13 -12.50
N VAL A 122 -5.68 -6.43 -11.37
CA VAL A 122 -6.66 -5.36 -11.13
C VAL A 122 -6.47 -4.23 -12.14
N ALA A 123 -5.24 -3.80 -12.38
CA ALA A 123 -4.94 -2.77 -13.38
C ALA A 123 -5.38 -3.19 -14.80
N ALA A 124 -5.08 -4.43 -15.20
CA ALA A 124 -5.53 -4.99 -16.48
C ALA A 124 -7.07 -5.06 -16.57
N ALA A 125 -7.75 -5.42 -15.47
CA ALA A 125 -9.21 -5.42 -15.41
C ALA A 125 -9.79 -4.00 -15.59
N PHE A 126 -9.15 -2.96 -15.02
CA PHE A 126 -9.55 -1.57 -15.27
C PHE A 126 -9.38 -1.18 -16.74
N VAL A 127 -8.29 -1.58 -17.40
CA VAL A 127 -8.11 -1.35 -18.83
C VAL A 127 -9.19 -2.07 -19.65
N ALA A 128 -9.48 -3.33 -19.32
CA ALA A 128 -10.53 -4.11 -19.97
C ALA A 128 -11.94 -3.53 -19.76
N LEU A 129 -12.17 -2.86 -18.61
CA LEU A 129 -13.48 -2.32 -18.28
C LEU A 129 -13.69 -0.92 -18.88
N VAL A 130 -12.75 0.03 -18.63
CA VAL A 130 -12.89 1.46 -18.95
C VAL A 130 -11.90 1.96 -19.98
N GLY A 131 -11.07 1.09 -20.54
CA GLY A 131 -10.16 1.45 -21.65
C GLY A 131 -10.90 1.89 -22.91
N PRO A 132 -10.20 2.42 -23.92
CA PRO A 132 -10.84 2.89 -25.15
C PRO A 132 -11.70 1.82 -25.84
N THR A 133 -11.26 0.59 -25.84
CA THR A 133 -11.99 -0.59 -26.35
C THR A 133 -12.59 -1.45 -25.23
N GLY A 134 -12.66 -0.89 -24.01
CA GLY A 134 -13.17 -1.60 -22.85
C GLY A 134 -14.68 -1.83 -22.91
N VAL A 135 -15.14 -2.81 -22.13
CA VAL A 135 -16.54 -3.27 -22.14
C VAL A 135 -17.54 -2.13 -21.97
N LEU A 136 -17.27 -1.19 -21.01
CA LEU A 136 -18.17 -0.05 -20.79
C LEU A 136 -18.21 0.91 -21.96
N ASN A 137 -17.08 1.20 -22.58
CA ASN A 137 -17.03 2.09 -23.74
C ASN A 137 -17.74 1.46 -24.95
N VAL A 138 -17.47 0.18 -25.23
CA VAL A 138 -18.14 -0.53 -26.33
C VAL A 138 -19.66 -0.59 -26.10
N TRP A 139 -20.10 -0.86 -24.89
CA TRP A 139 -21.52 -0.88 -24.54
C TRP A 139 -22.18 0.51 -24.68
N LEU A 140 -21.54 1.57 -24.16
CA LEU A 140 -22.04 2.94 -24.27
C LEU A 140 -22.08 3.44 -25.74
N MET A 141 -21.04 3.13 -26.53
CA MET A 141 -21.01 3.48 -27.95
C MET A 141 -22.18 2.85 -28.70
N ARG A 142 -22.48 1.58 -28.43
CA ARG A 142 -23.62 0.89 -29.06
C ARG A 142 -24.96 1.45 -28.59
N LEU A 143 -25.11 1.70 -27.27
CA LEU A 143 -26.37 2.17 -26.67
C LEU A 143 -26.71 3.61 -27.12
N LEU A 144 -25.69 4.47 -27.22
CA LEU A 144 -25.84 5.92 -27.50
C LEU A 144 -25.51 6.27 -28.96
N ALA A 145 -25.24 5.28 -29.82
CA ALA A 145 -24.83 5.44 -31.22
C ALA A 145 -23.66 6.44 -31.38
N LEU A 146 -22.62 6.29 -30.55
CA LEU A 146 -21.44 7.18 -30.55
C LEU A 146 -20.33 6.60 -31.43
N ASP A 147 -19.63 7.46 -32.16
CA ASP A 147 -18.49 7.09 -33.01
C ASP A 147 -17.17 7.02 -32.26
N ALA A 148 -17.12 7.54 -31.02
CA ALA A 148 -15.92 7.57 -30.21
C ALA A 148 -16.20 7.20 -28.75
N PRO A 149 -15.20 6.61 -28.04
CA PRO A 149 -15.37 6.20 -26.66
C PRO A 149 -15.64 7.40 -25.74
N PRO A 150 -16.78 7.41 -25.02
CA PRO A 150 -17.14 8.50 -24.12
C PRO A 150 -16.28 8.54 -22.84
N ILE A 151 -15.82 7.35 -22.36
CA ILE A 151 -14.97 7.28 -21.16
C ILE A 151 -13.50 7.37 -21.61
N ARG A 152 -12.84 8.49 -21.30
CA ARG A 152 -11.43 8.76 -21.64
C ARG A 152 -10.55 8.82 -20.39
N LEU A 153 -10.48 7.71 -19.67
CA LEU A 153 -9.71 7.60 -18.42
C LEU A 153 -8.32 6.98 -18.61
N SER A 154 -8.06 6.34 -19.76
CA SER A 154 -6.77 5.67 -20.00
C SER A 154 -5.60 6.65 -19.91
N GLN A 155 -4.54 6.22 -19.22
CA GLN A 155 -3.33 7.02 -18.99
C GLN A 155 -3.60 8.41 -18.37
N THR A 156 -4.57 8.48 -17.46
CA THR A 156 -4.86 9.67 -16.67
C THR A 156 -4.62 9.41 -15.19
N VAL A 157 -4.44 10.47 -14.42
CA VAL A 157 -4.35 10.34 -12.95
C VAL A 157 -5.63 9.75 -12.35
N TRP A 158 -6.78 9.97 -12.96
CA TRP A 158 -8.06 9.52 -12.45
C TRP A 158 -8.19 8.00 -12.41
N ILE A 159 -7.70 7.29 -13.43
CA ILE A 159 -7.73 5.82 -13.42
C ILE A 159 -6.79 5.24 -12.37
N ILE A 160 -5.65 5.92 -12.12
CA ILE A 160 -4.71 5.54 -11.05
C ILE A 160 -5.38 5.68 -9.68
N LEU A 161 -5.96 6.86 -9.41
CA LEU A 161 -6.67 7.13 -8.14
C LEU A 161 -7.83 6.16 -7.94
N LEU A 162 -8.62 5.89 -8.99
CA LEU A 162 -9.74 4.95 -8.95
C LEU A 162 -9.27 3.53 -8.62
N ALA A 163 -8.21 3.05 -9.26
CA ALA A 163 -7.64 1.74 -8.99
C ALA A 163 -7.07 1.64 -7.57
N HIS A 164 -6.39 2.69 -7.09
CA HIS A 164 -5.88 2.73 -5.72
C HIS A 164 -7.01 2.72 -4.68
N VAL A 165 -8.05 3.52 -4.90
CA VAL A 165 -9.23 3.53 -4.01
C VAL A 165 -9.90 2.16 -4.00
N PHE A 166 -10.16 1.58 -5.17
CA PHE A 166 -10.77 0.26 -5.30
C PHE A 166 -9.98 -0.81 -4.53
N TYR A 167 -8.66 -0.81 -4.71
CA TYR A 167 -7.78 -1.78 -4.08
C TYR A 167 -7.70 -1.63 -2.57
N ASN A 168 -7.51 -0.39 -2.09
CA ASN A 168 -7.28 -0.10 -0.67
C ASN A 168 -8.56 0.10 0.16
N TYR A 169 -9.71 0.26 -0.50
CA TYR A 169 -11.01 0.42 0.16
C TYR A 169 -11.28 -0.71 1.17
N SER A 170 -10.93 -1.95 0.82
CA SER A 170 -11.12 -3.11 1.67
C SER A 170 -10.36 -3.03 2.99
N VAL A 171 -9.12 -2.55 2.95
CA VAL A 171 -8.26 -2.40 4.13
C VAL A 171 -8.83 -1.33 5.06
N ALA A 172 -9.13 -0.15 4.51
CA ALA A 172 -9.70 0.96 5.26
C ALA A 172 -11.07 0.59 5.85
N LEU A 173 -11.95 -0.01 5.05
CA LEU A 173 -13.27 -0.45 5.49
C LEU A 173 -13.19 -1.44 6.66
N ARG A 174 -12.32 -2.43 6.57
CA ARG A 174 -12.16 -3.46 7.60
C ARG A 174 -11.61 -2.89 8.90
N LEU A 175 -10.56 -2.08 8.84
CA LEU A 175 -9.96 -1.46 10.01
C LEU A 175 -10.93 -0.51 10.71
N LEU A 176 -11.53 0.40 9.95
CA LEU A 176 -12.47 1.38 10.49
C LEU A 176 -13.72 0.72 11.06
N SER A 177 -14.32 -0.24 10.35
CA SER A 177 -15.53 -0.91 10.84
C SER A 177 -15.27 -1.74 12.09
N ALA A 178 -14.14 -2.46 12.16
CA ALA A 178 -13.76 -3.25 13.33
C ALA A 178 -13.54 -2.37 14.57
N TYR A 179 -12.82 -1.26 14.42
CA TYR A 179 -12.61 -0.33 15.52
C TYR A 179 -13.91 0.35 15.96
N TRP A 180 -14.71 0.81 15.00
CA TRP A 180 -15.98 1.51 15.28
C TRP A 180 -16.99 0.65 16.01
N GLN A 181 -17.03 -0.68 15.74
CA GLN A 181 -17.89 -1.62 16.45
C GLN A 181 -17.62 -1.65 17.96
N ASN A 182 -16.37 -1.40 18.37
CA ASN A 182 -15.98 -1.40 19.77
C ASN A 182 -16.27 -0.06 20.50
N LEU A 183 -16.64 1.00 19.76
CA LEU A 183 -17.00 2.28 20.37
C LEU A 183 -18.44 2.22 20.91
N PRO A 184 -18.65 2.51 22.20
CA PRO A 184 -19.98 2.52 22.80
C PRO A 184 -20.92 3.54 22.12
N PRO A 185 -22.09 3.15 21.62
CA PRO A 185 -23.06 4.08 21.02
C PRO A 185 -23.56 5.15 22.01
N SER A 186 -23.55 4.83 23.30
CA SER A 186 -23.99 5.73 24.38
C SER A 186 -23.27 7.06 24.41
N LEU A 187 -21.99 7.13 24.00
CA LEU A 187 -21.23 8.38 23.96
C LEU A 187 -21.83 9.39 22.97
N SER A 188 -22.18 8.94 21.78
CA SER A 188 -22.83 9.79 20.77
C SER A 188 -24.28 10.11 21.16
N GLN A 189 -24.99 9.17 21.77
CA GLN A 189 -26.34 9.38 22.29
C GLN A 189 -26.38 10.40 23.41
N ALA A 190 -25.43 10.34 24.36
CA ALA A 190 -25.31 11.32 25.44
C ALA A 190 -25.12 12.76 24.90
N ALA A 191 -24.26 12.93 23.88
CA ALA A 191 -24.10 14.23 23.23
C ALA A 191 -25.40 14.73 22.60
N GLN A 192 -26.19 13.84 21.99
CA GLN A 192 -27.49 14.18 21.41
C GLN A 192 -28.53 14.53 22.48
N MET A 193 -28.51 13.84 23.61
CA MET A 193 -29.39 14.19 24.77
C MET A 193 -29.07 15.57 25.34
N LEU A 194 -27.83 16.03 25.21
CA LEU A 194 -27.38 17.39 25.55
C LEU A 194 -27.66 18.42 24.45
N GLY A 195 -28.43 18.07 23.40
CA GLY A 195 -28.86 18.96 22.33
C GLY A 195 -27.95 19.02 21.12
N ALA A 196 -26.92 18.15 21.02
CA ALA A 196 -26.11 18.10 19.82
C ALA A 196 -26.90 17.45 18.65
N SER A 197 -26.84 18.03 17.46
CA SER A 197 -27.34 17.37 16.26
C SER A 197 -26.53 16.11 15.94
N PRO A 198 -27.05 15.12 15.19
CA PRO A 198 -26.31 13.91 14.82
C PRO A 198 -24.95 14.22 14.15
N ALA A 199 -24.91 15.21 13.26
CA ALA A 199 -23.68 15.65 12.60
C ALA A 199 -22.68 16.24 13.61
N ARG A 200 -23.15 17.06 14.56
CA ARG A 200 -22.30 17.63 15.64
C ARG A 200 -21.78 16.51 16.54
N ALA A 201 -22.61 15.58 16.98
CA ALA A 201 -22.19 14.42 17.78
C ALA A 201 -21.16 13.55 17.03
N PHE A 202 -21.32 13.36 15.73
CA PHE A 202 -20.34 12.67 14.90
C PHE A 202 -19.01 13.41 14.89
N LEU A 203 -18.99 14.71 14.57
CA LEU A 203 -17.75 15.48 14.42
C LEU A 203 -17.03 15.72 15.76
N THR A 204 -17.79 15.92 16.86
CA THR A 204 -17.19 16.27 18.16
C THR A 204 -16.93 15.09 19.08
N VAL A 205 -17.60 13.96 18.89
CA VAL A 205 -17.45 12.76 19.73
C VAL A 205 -16.92 11.58 18.92
N THR A 206 -17.67 11.14 17.91
CA THR A 206 -17.36 9.90 17.19
C THR A 206 -16.06 10.01 16.39
N LEU A 207 -15.88 11.06 15.60
CA LEU A 207 -14.71 11.26 14.76
C LEU A 207 -13.41 11.40 15.56
N PRO A 208 -13.34 12.17 16.67
CA PRO A 208 -12.19 12.18 17.54
C PRO A 208 -11.84 10.80 18.15
N LEU A 209 -12.84 10.03 18.54
CA LEU A 209 -12.64 8.68 19.05
C LEU A 209 -12.17 7.69 17.96
N LEU A 210 -12.51 7.93 16.69
CA LEU A 210 -12.02 7.15 15.56
C LEU A 210 -10.60 7.53 15.08
N ARG A 211 -10.02 8.64 15.56
CA ARG A 211 -8.70 9.11 15.12
C ARG A 211 -7.62 8.02 15.12
N PRO A 212 -7.47 7.16 16.14
CA PRO A 212 -6.43 6.13 16.11
C PRO A 212 -6.62 5.16 14.94
N ALA A 213 -7.85 4.74 14.67
CA ALA A 213 -8.16 3.85 13.55
C ALA A 213 -8.01 4.54 12.20
N LEU A 214 -8.38 5.82 12.11
CA LEU A 214 -8.18 6.64 10.91
C LEU A 214 -6.71 6.80 10.59
N LEU A 215 -5.87 7.11 11.58
CA LEU A 215 -4.43 7.25 11.39
C LEU A 215 -3.79 5.91 11.01
N ALA A 216 -4.18 4.81 11.64
CA ALA A 216 -3.70 3.48 11.28
C ALA A 216 -4.10 3.08 9.85
N ALA A 217 -5.37 3.32 9.47
CA ALA A 217 -5.85 3.07 8.11
C ALA A 217 -5.17 4.00 7.09
N ALA A 218 -4.98 5.28 7.44
CA ALA A 218 -4.26 6.24 6.61
C ALA A 218 -2.82 5.80 6.36
N ALA A 219 -2.10 5.41 7.41
CA ALA A 219 -0.71 4.96 7.28
C ALA A 219 -0.58 3.73 6.38
N LEU A 220 -1.46 2.73 6.54
CA LEU A 220 -1.45 1.53 5.70
C LEU A 220 -1.81 1.83 4.24
N VAL A 221 -2.90 2.59 4.01
CA VAL A 221 -3.31 2.95 2.65
C VAL A 221 -2.26 3.81 1.98
N PHE A 222 -1.67 4.78 2.69
CA PHE A 222 -0.57 5.59 2.19
C PHE A 222 0.61 4.73 1.78
N THR A 223 1.06 3.81 2.65
CA THR A 223 2.17 2.91 2.35
C THR A 223 1.89 2.08 1.09
N PHE A 224 0.72 1.46 0.97
CA PHE A 224 0.36 0.65 -0.20
C PHE A 224 0.22 1.47 -1.49
N THR A 225 -0.17 2.74 -1.40
CA THR A 225 -0.25 3.62 -2.58
C THR A 225 1.09 4.27 -2.92
N PHE A 226 1.90 4.56 -1.92
CA PHE A 226 3.25 5.11 -2.10
C PHE A 226 4.16 4.10 -2.80
N THR A 227 4.07 2.81 -2.41
CA THR A 227 4.82 1.69 -3.00
C THR A 227 4.04 0.98 -4.11
N SER A 228 3.19 1.68 -4.86
CA SER A 228 2.34 1.07 -5.88
C SER A 228 3.03 0.99 -7.24
N PHE A 229 3.77 -0.10 -7.47
CA PHE A 229 4.41 -0.37 -8.76
C PHE A 229 3.42 -0.82 -9.84
N GLY A 230 2.67 -1.93 -9.59
CA GLY A 230 1.88 -2.60 -10.60
C GLY A 230 0.76 -1.76 -11.20
N VAL A 231 0.07 -0.96 -10.39
CA VAL A 231 -0.99 -0.05 -10.85
C VAL A 231 -0.40 1.04 -11.77
N ILE A 232 0.72 1.66 -11.36
CA ILE A 232 1.32 2.77 -12.09
C ILE A 232 1.94 2.31 -13.41
N VAL A 233 2.66 1.17 -13.42
CA VAL A 233 3.25 0.62 -14.66
C VAL A 233 2.20 0.35 -15.72
N VAL A 234 1.04 -0.19 -15.33
CA VAL A 234 -0.01 -0.57 -16.29
C VAL A 234 -0.89 0.62 -16.67
N LEU A 235 -1.30 1.44 -15.70
CA LEU A 235 -2.30 2.51 -15.90
C LEU A 235 -1.69 3.89 -16.13
N GLY A 236 -0.48 4.15 -15.63
CA GLY A 236 0.16 5.48 -15.67
C GLY A 236 0.65 5.88 -17.06
N GLY A 237 1.05 4.90 -17.87
CA GLY A 237 1.66 5.18 -19.18
C GLY A 237 2.93 6.04 -19.06
N PRO A 238 3.35 6.71 -20.15
CA PRO A 238 4.62 7.46 -20.17
C PRO A 238 4.59 8.77 -19.38
N ARG A 239 3.38 9.24 -18.97
CA ARG A 239 3.21 10.54 -18.28
C ARG A 239 3.33 10.45 -16.77
N PHE A 240 2.99 9.32 -16.19
CA PHE A 240 2.90 9.15 -14.75
C PHE A 240 3.85 8.05 -14.29
N ALA A 241 4.91 8.45 -13.61
CA ALA A 241 5.87 7.56 -12.99
C ALA A 241 6.01 7.88 -11.50
N THR A 242 5.96 6.86 -10.65
CA THR A 242 6.38 6.95 -9.24
C THR A 242 7.85 6.60 -9.11
N LEU A 243 8.44 6.82 -7.92
CA LEU A 243 9.84 6.48 -7.67
C LEU A 243 10.16 5.02 -7.99
N GLU A 244 9.30 4.07 -7.60
CA GLU A 244 9.50 2.66 -7.91
C GLU A 244 9.50 2.37 -9.41
N VAL A 245 8.56 2.97 -10.16
CA VAL A 245 8.51 2.82 -11.62
C VAL A 245 9.72 3.44 -12.27
N GLU A 246 10.20 4.57 -11.76
CA GLU A 246 11.40 5.21 -12.27
C GLU A 246 12.66 4.40 -11.94
N ILE A 247 12.81 3.85 -10.73
CA ILE A 247 13.88 2.93 -10.38
C ILE A 247 13.90 1.74 -11.36
N TYR A 248 12.75 1.13 -11.60
CA TYR A 248 12.62 0.04 -12.57
C TYR A 248 13.03 0.48 -13.97
N ARG A 249 12.57 1.63 -14.44
CA ARG A 249 12.91 2.17 -15.76
C ARG A 249 14.41 2.39 -15.91
N GLN A 250 15.04 2.99 -14.91
CA GLN A 250 16.50 3.25 -14.90
C GLN A 250 17.30 1.94 -14.87
N ALA A 251 16.87 0.98 -14.01
CA ALA A 251 17.60 -0.28 -13.85
C ALA A 251 17.45 -1.24 -15.03
N VAL A 252 16.20 -1.40 -15.53
CA VAL A 252 15.83 -2.48 -16.47
C VAL A 252 15.78 -1.99 -17.91
N ASN A 253 15.23 -0.80 -18.16
CA ASN A 253 15.04 -0.32 -19.52
C ASN A 253 16.23 0.51 -20.03
N LEU A 254 16.83 1.33 -19.15
CA LEU A 254 17.93 2.25 -19.50
C LEU A 254 19.31 1.73 -19.08
N PHE A 255 19.36 0.67 -18.26
CA PHE A 255 20.60 0.09 -17.69
C PHE A 255 21.46 1.13 -16.95
N ASN A 256 20.83 2.20 -16.44
CA ASN A 256 21.49 3.25 -15.66
C ASN A 256 21.48 2.89 -14.17
N LEU A 257 22.31 1.91 -13.79
CA LEU A 257 22.39 1.42 -12.41
C LEU A 257 22.78 2.48 -11.38
N PRO A 258 23.68 3.45 -11.66
CA PRO A 258 24.01 4.50 -10.71
C PRO A 258 22.79 5.36 -10.32
N VAL A 259 22.01 5.80 -11.29
CA VAL A 259 20.79 6.59 -11.03
C VAL A 259 19.72 5.73 -10.35
N ALA A 260 19.54 4.48 -10.75
CA ALA A 260 18.61 3.57 -10.09
C ALA A 260 18.97 3.33 -8.62
N ALA A 261 20.26 3.14 -8.30
CA ALA A 261 20.75 2.98 -6.93
C ALA A 261 20.54 4.25 -6.09
N ALA A 262 20.83 5.43 -6.67
CA ALA A 262 20.62 6.72 -6.00
C ALA A 262 19.14 6.96 -5.70
N LEU A 263 18.23 6.67 -6.65
CA LEU A 263 16.77 6.74 -6.44
C LEU A 263 16.29 5.74 -5.38
N SER A 264 16.85 4.52 -5.36
CA SER A 264 16.52 3.51 -4.36
C SER A 264 16.91 3.96 -2.95
N LEU A 265 18.03 4.65 -2.78
CA LEU A 265 18.41 5.24 -1.49
C LEU A 265 17.40 6.30 -1.04
N ILE A 266 16.99 7.20 -1.95
CA ILE A 266 15.95 8.23 -1.64
C ILE A 266 14.62 7.58 -1.29
N PHE A 267 14.27 6.48 -1.94
CA PHE A 267 13.03 5.76 -1.67
C PHE A 267 13.01 5.04 -0.32
N MET A 268 14.18 4.65 0.19
CA MET A 268 14.34 3.96 1.48
C MET A 268 14.38 4.91 2.70
N LEU A 269 14.65 6.21 2.48
CA LEU A 269 14.70 7.25 3.53
C LEU A 269 13.30 7.80 3.83
#